data_0c363313ed68f9135137384ac37d5a03
#
_entry.id   0c363313ed68f9135137384ac37d5a03
#
_cell.length_a   1.000
_cell.length_b   1.000
_cell.length_c   1.000
_cell.angle_alpha   90.00
_cell.angle_beta   90.00
_cell.angle_gamma   90.00
#
_symmetry.space_group_name_H-M   'P 1'
#
loop_
_entity.id
_entity.type
_entity.pdbx_description
1 polymer ?
#
loop_
_entity_poly.entity_id
_entity_poly.type
_entity_poly.pdbx_seq_one_letter_code
_entity_poly.pdbx_strand_id
1 'polypeptide(L)'
;MKLKNRQPKLNADLRELVRTNAECYGDKVLYIYKENGEEKTVTYNENWNRMNALGTAFSRIGLMGETVAVIGEAHPMYMTAYYAATCGGGVIVPMDHDLSDDQLAEFMALAEAKAIVYTKGFNHRLTALADKMPGCRLFIPIQPDEEEAAHPLTQTMNELIAMGQAALDAGDRTYLDVELDRNKMCTLLFTSGTTGTAKGVMLSHHNLASATNAACLSMLQFNDKSRFVDALPMHHSYEVTCGHFAISNLGAEMFINDGLKNVSRNLAKYKPNSEMLVPLFVETMYKRIWNEIDKKGMRQKVETAIKASNALRKVGIDMRSKFFAQITNAFGGQLKVIVCGGAPLSPQLIRDFDAFGITILEGYGITECAPLVAVNRMGKGRLHSVGTAVEQCQVRIDTSENDRQEEDIAEYGYPTGEICVQGENVMLGYYRNEEATKAVFTEDGWFRTGDIGYMDKDGYIYITGRKKNLIILSNGKNVYPEEIEEYLSRIPDIQESVVLGRKNAQGEVVITALIYADPTRFEGKEKAEIFETIKAQITDLNKTLPAFKQIREIEIRDTEFEKTTSRKIKRFKVM
;
A
#
# COMPACT_ATOMS: atom_id res chain seq x y z
N MET A 1 0.12 -26.11 13.75
CA MET A 1 1.11 -26.37 12.69
C MET A 1 2.47 -25.95 13.23
N LYS A 2 3.41 -26.87 13.45
CA LYS A 2 4.77 -26.49 13.91
C LYS A 2 5.46 -25.83 12.71
N LEU A 3 5.69 -24.52 12.79
CA LEU A 3 6.51 -23.78 11.84
C LEU A 3 7.93 -24.38 11.90
N LYS A 4 8.34 -25.08 10.84
CA LYS A 4 9.75 -25.42 10.66
C LYS A 4 10.44 -24.08 10.35
N ASN A 5 11.20 -23.57 11.32
CA ASN A 5 11.93 -22.30 11.27
C ASN A 5 12.96 -22.33 10.12
N ARG A 6 12.57 -21.88 8.93
CA ARG A 6 13.51 -21.21 8.04
C ARG A 6 13.45 -19.73 8.42
N GLN A 7 14.48 -19.23 9.08
CA GLN A 7 14.64 -17.80 9.24
C GLN A 7 14.83 -17.20 7.84
N PRO A 8 14.13 -16.08 7.52
CA PRO A 8 14.37 -15.37 6.27
C PRO A 8 15.84 -14.92 6.22
N LYS A 9 16.43 -14.87 5.04
CA LYS A 9 17.76 -14.30 4.89
C LYS A 9 17.67 -12.79 5.04
N LEU A 10 18.55 -12.24 5.84
CA LEU A 10 18.70 -10.80 6.01
C LEU A 10 19.70 -10.30 4.96
N ASN A 11 19.29 -9.31 4.19
CA ASN A 11 20.08 -8.72 3.13
C ASN A 11 20.43 -7.29 3.51
N ALA A 12 21.62 -6.83 3.13
CA ALA A 12 22.09 -5.51 3.48
C ALA A 12 21.79 -4.46 2.40
N ASP A 13 21.45 -4.90 1.19
CA ASP A 13 21.05 -4.06 0.06
C ASP A 13 20.22 -4.86 -0.95
N LEU A 14 19.65 -4.15 -1.95
CA LEU A 14 18.80 -4.78 -2.97
C LEU A 14 19.54 -5.71 -3.91
N ARG A 15 20.85 -5.48 -4.18
CA ARG A 15 21.66 -6.38 -5.01
C ARG A 15 21.87 -7.71 -4.30
N GLU A 16 22.21 -7.65 -3.01
CA GLU A 16 22.32 -8.86 -2.19
C GLU A 16 20.99 -9.61 -2.13
N LEU A 17 19.87 -8.90 -1.99
CA LEU A 17 18.53 -9.49 -2.01
C LEU A 17 18.29 -10.31 -3.28
N VAL A 18 18.48 -9.73 -4.48
CA VAL A 18 18.17 -10.41 -5.73
C VAL A 18 19.14 -11.56 -5.98
N ARG A 19 20.44 -11.37 -5.68
CA ARG A 19 21.48 -12.41 -5.78
C ARG A 19 21.16 -13.59 -4.88
N THR A 20 20.89 -13.32 -3.61
CA THR A 20 20.60 -14.36 -2.61
C THR A 20 19.33 -15.14 -2.94
N ASN A 21 18.33 -14.45 -3.48
CA ASN A 21 17.11 -15.09 -3.96
C ASN A 21 17.38 -16.02 -5.13
N ALA A 22 18.19 -15.62 -6.12
CA ALA A 22 18.59 -16.49 -7.24
C ALA A 22 19.38 -17.71 -6.76
N GLU A 23 20.37 -17.51 -5.86
CA GLU A 23 21.15 -18.62 -5.27
C GLU A 23 20.28 -19.61 -4.50
N CYS A 24 19.21 -19.14 -3.82
CA CYS A 24 18.38 -20.00 -2.97
C CYS A 24 17.28 -20.72 -3.72
N TYR A 25 16.68 -20.06 -4.71
CA TYR A 25 15.45 -20.52 -5.34
C TYR A 25 15.62 -20.89 -6.82
N GLY A 26 16.72 -20.46 -7.46
CA GLY A 26 17.14 -20.90 -8.80
C GLY A 26 16.05 -20.77 -9.85
N ASP A 27 15.70 -21.89 -10.47
CA ASP A 27 14.71 -21.94 -11.55
C ASP A 27 13.25 -22.04 -11.06
N LYS A 28 13.02 -21.84 -9.76
CA LYS A 28 11.67 -21.70 -9.26
C LYS A 28 11.02 -20.45 -9.87
N VAL A 29 9.73 -20.55 -10.18
CA VAL A 29 8.93 -19.42 -10.69
C VAL A 29 8.79 -18.36 -9.59
N LEU A 30 9.19 -17.14 -9.91
CA LEU A 30 8.96 -15.94 -9.11
C LEU A 30 7.69 -15.24 -9.57
N TYR A 31 7.58 -14.93 -10.87
CA TYR A 31 6.45 -14.23 -11.45
C TYR A 31 5.71 -15.08 -12.46
N ILE A 32 4.39 -15.01 -12.42
CA ILE A 32 3.48 -15.43 -13.49
C ILE A 32 2.78 -14.17 -13.98
N TYR A 33 2.71 -13.93 -15.27
CA TYR A 33 2.07 -12.76 -15.85
C TYR A 33 1.45 -13.07 -17.19
N LYS A 34 0.60 -12.16 -17.69
CA LYS A 34 0.01 -12.27 -19.02
C LYS A 34 0.62 -11.23 -19.95
N GLU A 35 0.98 -11.67 -21.15
CA GLU A 35 1.44 -10.80 -22.21
C GLU A 35 0.80 -11.27 -23.52
N ASN A 36 0.13 -10.34 -24.23
CA ASN A 36 -0.60 -10.62 -25.48
C ASN A 36 -1.61 -11.79 -25.35
N GLY A 37 -2.23 -11.94 -24.17
CA GLY A 37 -3.20 -13.00 -23.88
C GLY A 37 -2.58 -14.34 -23.44
N GLU A 38 -1.28 -14.50 -23.57
CA GLU A 38 -0.53 -15.70 -23.15
C GLU A 38 0.02 -15.56 -21.73
N GLU A 39 0.04 -16.69 -21.03
CA GLU A 39 0.65 -16.77 -19.69
C GLU A 39 2.14 -17.06 -19.83
N LYS A 40 2.95 -16.22 -19.20
CA LYS A 40 4.41 -16.30 -19.17
C LYS A 40 4.90 -16.36 -17.73
N THR A 41 6.11 -16.86 -17.56
CA THR A 41 6.78 -16.95 -16.25
C THR A 41 8.14 -16.29 -16.26
N VAL A 42 8.59 -15.90 -15.08
CA VAL A 42 9.96 -15.46 -14.82
C VAL A 42 10.46 -16.21 -13.59
N THR A 43 11.58 -16.91 -13.68
CA THR A 43 12.22 -17.58 -12.56
C THR A 43 13.10 -16.61 -11.76
N TYR A 44 13.53 -17.03 -10.57
CA TYR A 44 14.47 -16.25 -9.75
C TYR A 44 15.81 -16.05 -10.47
N ASN A 45 16.33 -17.08 -11.15
CA ASN A 45 17.54 -16.97 -11.96
C ASN A 45 17.38 -16.02 -13.15
N GLU A 46 16.26 -16.11 -13.86
CA GLU A 46 15.97 -15.18 -14.98
C GLU A 46 15.87 -13.73 -14.49
N ASN A 47 15.23 -13.48 -13.34
CA ASN A 47 15.15 -12.15 -12.77
C ASN A 47 16.54 -11.56 -12.47
N TRP A 48 17.43 -12.35 -11.85
CA TRP A 48 18.82 -11.96 -11.59
C TRP A 48 19.59 -11.68 -12.90
N ASN A 49 19.48 -12.59 -13.88
CA ASN A 49 20.18 -12.46 -15.16
C ASN A 49 19.71 -11.23 -15.95
N ARG A 50 18.39 -11.00 -16.02
CA ARG A 50 17.80 -9.82 -16.68
C ARG A 50 18.23 -8.51 -16.03
N MET A 51 18.26 -8.46 -14.69
CA MET A 51 18.76 -7.30 -13.95
C MET A 51 20.20 -7.00 -14.32
N ASN A 52 21.09 -8.01 -14.31
CA ASN A 52 22.51 -7.83 -14.63
C ASN A 52 22.71 -7.42 -16.10
N ALA A 53 21.98 -8.03 -17.03
CA ALA A 53 22.05 -7.66 -18.43
C ALA A 53 21.59 -6.21 -18.67
N LEU A 54 20.42 -5.82 -18.12
CA LEU A 54 19.94 -4.44 -18.26
C LEU A 54 20.86 -3.43 -17.59
N GLY A 55 21.38 -3.74 -16.39
CA GLY A 55 22.33 -2.87 -15.69
C GLY A 55 23.64 -2.72 -16.44
N THR A 56 24.15 -3.78 -17.09
CA THR A 56 25.32 -3.72 -17.96
C THR A 56 25.05 -2.87 -19.20
N ALA A 57 23.85 -2.97 -19.80
CA ALA A 57 23.45 -2.06 -20.87
C ALA A 57 23.42 -0.60 -20.40
N PHE A 58 22.88 -0.32 -19.21
CA PHE A 58 22.90 1.02 -18.62
C PHE A 58 24.34 1.55 -18.45
N SER A 59 25.29 0.71 -18.04
CA SER A 59 26.70 1.08 -18.01
C SER A 59 27.23 1.49 -19.39
N ARG A 60 26.89 0.73 -20.43
CA ARG A 60 27.35 0.96 -21.81
C ARG A 60 26.82 2.24 -22.44
N ILE A 61 25.57 2.62 -22.10
CA ILE A 61 24.92 3.82 -22.64
C ILE A 61 25.00 5.04 -21.73
N GLY A 62 25.80 4.96 -20.64
CA GLY A 62 26.03 6.06 -19.71
C GLY A 62 24.82 6.40 -18.83
N LEU A 63 23.99 5.41 -18.50
CA LEU A 63 22.88 5.52 -17.54
C LEU A 63 23.21 4.91 -16.17
N MET A 64 24.32 4.19 -16.01
CA MET A 64 24.73 3.68 -14.72
C MET A 64 25.04 4.84 -13.75
N GLY A 65 24.46 4.79 -12.56
CA GLY A 65 24.60 5.87 -11.57
C GLY A 65 23.64 7.05 -11.77
N GLU A 66 22.91 7.10 -12.88
CA GLU A 66 21.95 8.15 -13.19
C GLU A 66 20.55 7.87 -12.60
N THR A 67 19.69 8.89 -12.67
CA THR A 67 18.28 8.75 -12.28
C THR A 67 17.45 8.22 -13.47
N VAL A 68 16.70 7.15 -13.21
CA VAL A 68 15.79 6.52 -14.18
C VAL A 68 14.37 6.54 -13.61
N ALA A 69 13.41 7.09 -14.36
CA ALA A 69 12.01 7.02 -14.00
C ALA A 69 11.39 5.71 -14.51
N VAL A 70 10.33 5.25 -13.84
CA VAL A 70 9.52 4.13 -14.31
C VAL A 70 8.03 4.42 -14.09
N ILE A 71 7.20 4.20 -15.11
CA ILE A 71 5.75 4.47 -15.09
C ILE A 71 4.98 3.36 -15.81
N GLY A 72 3.81 3.03 -15.32
CA GLY A 72 2.87 2.14 -16.00
C GLY A 72 2.21 1.10 -15.13
N GLU A 73 1.60 0.12 -15.79
CA GLU A 73 0.91 -1.00 -15.16
C GLU A 73 1.89 -2.03 -14.60
N ALA A 74 1.38 -2.92 -13.75
CA ALA A 74 2.21 -3.98 -13.17
C ALA A 74 2.78 -4.92 -14.24
N HIS A 75 4.09 -5.11 -14.22
CA HIS A 75 4.82 -6.00 -15.13
C HIS A 75 6.14 -6.46 -14.49
N PRO A 76 6.62 -7.72 -14.68
CA PRO A 76 7.89 -8.17 -14.10
C PRO A 76 9.10 -7.32 -14.50
N MET A 77 9.11 -6.81 -15.74
CA MET A 77 10.20 -5.96 -16.23
C MET A 77 10.25 -4.58 -15.56
N TYR A 78 9.16 -4.12 -14.93
CA TYR A 78 9.18 -2.95 -14.05
C TYR A 78 10.17 -3.17 -12.91
N MET A 79 10.11 -4.34 -12.24
CA MET A 79 11.05 -4.70 -11.18
C MET A 79 12.47 -4.92 -11.71
N THR A 80 12.62 -5.46 -12.94
CA THR A 80 13.92 -5.56 -13.58
C THR A 80 14.57 -4.17 -13.76
N ALA A 81 13.81 -3.16 -14.21
CA ALA A 81 14.29 -1.79 -14.34
C ALA A 81 14.63 -1.18 -12.96
N TYR A 82 13.77 -1.43 -11.96
CA TYR A 82 13.98 -0.99 -10.60
C TYR A 82 15.34 -1.46 -10.07
N TYR A 83 15.59 -2.77 -10.13
CA TYR A 83 16.83 -3.35 -9.67
C TYR A 83 18.04 -2.91 -10.52
N ALA A 84 17.91 -2.86 -11.85
CA ALA A 84 19.01 -2.48 -12.73
C ALA A 84 19.50 -1.05 -12.46
N ALA A 85 18.61 -0.10 -12.23
CA ALA A 85 18.97 1.27 -11.90
C ALA A 85 19.60 1.36 -10.50
N THR A 86 18.94 0.82 -9.49
CA THR A 86 19.40 0.95 -8.09
C THR A 86 20.70 0.18 -7.85
N CYS A 87 20.80 -1.06 -8.32
CA CYS A 87 22.01 -1.88 -8.15
C CYS A 87 23.18 -1.44 -9.03
N GLY A 88 22.98 -0.48 -9.92
CA GLY A 88 24.04 0.25 -10.65
C GLY A 88 24.52 1.51 -9.94
N GLY A 89 24.09 1.77 -8.70
CA GLY A 89 24.39 2.98 -7.94
C GLY A 89 23.59 4.21 -8.37
N GLY A 90 22.58 4.03 -9.23
CA GLY A 90 21.65 5.07 -9.67
C GLY A 90 20.41 5.17 -8.79
N VAL A 91 19.48 6.02 -9.22
CA VAL A 91 18.22 6.29 -8.53
C VAL A 91 17.05 5.89 -9.41
N ILE A 92 16.12 5.10 -8.87
CA ILE A 92 14.85 4.82 -9.52
C ILE A 92 13.77 5.78 -9.00
N VAL A 93 12.91 6.25 -9.91
CA VAL A 93 11.77 7.12 -9.59
C VAL A 93 10.48 6.45 -10.07
N PRO A 94 9.84 5.63 -9.25
CA PRO A 94 8.52 5.09 -9.52
C PRO A 94 7.47 6.21 -9.59
N MET A 95 6.78 6.31 -10.73
CA MET A 95 5.79 7.35 -10.97
C MET A 95 4.38 6.78 -11.03
N ASP A 96 3.45 7.50 -10.44
CA ASP A 96 2.03 7.18 -10.51
C ASP A 96 1.52 7.32 -11.95
N HIS A 97 0.87 6.30 -12.46
CA HIS A 97 0.34 6.28 -13.83
C HIS A 97 -0.85 7.27 -14.03
N ASP A 98 -1.50 7.72 -12.95
CA ASP A 98 -2.58 8.70 -12.97
C ASP A 98 -2.10 10.16 -12.88
N LEU A 99 -0.78 10.41 -12.83
CA LEU A 99 -0.24 11.77 -12.86
C LEU A 99 -0.73 12.52 -14.10
N SER A 100 -1.04 13.81 -13.96
CA SER A 100 -1.25 14.67 -15.13
C SER A 100 0.04 14.85 -15.93
N ASP A 101 -0.07 15.27 -17.18
CA ASP A 101 1.08 15.52 -18.06
C ASP A 101 2.05 16.56 -17.46
N ASP A 102 1.51 17.62 -16.88
CA ASP A 102 2.32 18.67 -16.28
C ASP A 102 3.03 18.17 -15.02
N GLN A 103 2.35 17.38 -14.17
CA GLN A 103 2.98 16.74 -12.99
C GLN A 103 4.07 15.75 -13.39
N LEU A 104 3.84 14.95 -14.43
CA LEU A 104 4.84 14.01 -14.93
C LEU A 104 6.09 14.75 -15.41
N ALA A 105 5.93 15.78 -16.22
CA ALA A 105 7.04 16.60 -16.70
C ALA A 105 7.77 17.32 -15.55
N GLU A 106 7.03 17.85 -14.58
CA GLU A 106 7.58 18.47 -13.36
C GLU A 106 8.42 17.49 -12.54
N PHE A 107 7.92 16.26 -12.30
CA PHE A 107 8.64 15.26 -11.51
C PHE A 107 9.87 14.71 -12.26
N MET A 108 9.77 14.53 -13.58
CA MET A 108 10.93 14.18 -14.41
C MET A 108 12.05 15.24 -14.31
N ALA A 109 11.67 16.51 -14.39
CA ALA A 109 12.61 17.63 -14.26
C ALA A 109 13.19 17.75 -12.85
N LEU A 110 12.34 17.67 -11.81
CA LEU A 110 12.74 17.75 -10.41
C LEU A 110 13.70 16.61 -10.03
N ALA A 111 13.41 15.40 -10.46
CA ALA A 111 14.25 14.23 -10.25
C ALA A 111 15.51 14.19 -11.14
N GLU A 112 15.62 15.09 -12.11
CA GLU A 112 16.68 15.11 -13.15
C GLU A 112 16.80 13.76 -13.89
N ALA A 113 15.66 13.08 -14.11
CA ALA A 113 15.65 11.77 -14.71
C ALA A 113 16.19 11.78 -16.14
N LYS A 114 17.12 10.89 -16.43
CA LYS A 114 17.82 10.78 -17.73
C LYS A 114 17.15 9.80 -18.68
N ALA A 115 16.37 8.88 -18.13
CA ALA A 115 15.59 7.92 -18.91
C ALA A 115 14.24 7.66 -18.24
N ILE A 116 13.30 7.19 -19.02
CA ILE A 116 12.00 6.73 -18.53
C ILE A 116 11.68 5.35 -19.09
N VAL A 117 11.43 4.39 -18.20
CA VAL A 117 10.94 3.05 -18.51
C VAL A 117 9.42 3.06 -18.41
N TYR A 118 8.71 2.44 -19.34
CA TYR A 118 7.24 2.49 -19.35
C TYR A 118 6.61 1.24 -19.94
N THR A 119 5.38 0.94 -19.50
CA THR A 119 4.57 -0.16 -20.01
C THR A 119 3.74 0.27 -21.22
N LYS A 120 3.16 -0.68 -21.92
CA LYS A 120 2.28 -0.46 -23.06
C LYS A 120 1.19 0.59 -22.75
N GLY A 121 0.87 1.42 -23.74
CA GLY A 121 -0.14 2.49 -23.63
C GLY A 121 0.42 3.86 -23.21
N PHE A 122 1.70 3.95 -22.83
CA PHE A 122 2.34 5.23 -22.49
C PHE A 122 3.14 5.85 -23.64
N ASN A 123 3.38 5.12 -24.72
CA ASN A 123 4.27 5.57 -25.81
C ASN A 123 3.82 6.91 -26.43
N HIS A 124 2.57 6.99 -26.87
CA HIS A 124 2.00 8.22 -27.46
C HIS A 124 2.08 9.40 -26.48
N ARG A 125 1.69 9.18 -25.24
CA ARG A 125 1.70 10.19 -24.18
C ARG A 125 3.11 10.74 -23.92
N LEU A 126 4.10 9.85 -23.75
CA LEU A 126 5.47 10.23 -23.46
C LEU A 126 6.16 10.89 -24.66
N THR A 127 5.89 10.42 -25.89
CA THR A 127 6.38 11.06 -27.11
C THR A 127 5.86 12.49 -27.23
N ALA A 128 4.58 12.74 -26.94
CA ALA A 128 3.99 14.08 -26.96
C ALA A 128 4.56 15.01 -25.86
N LEU A 129 5.07 14.44 -24.76
CA LEU A 129 5.67 15.19 -23.65
C LEU A 129 7.19 15.36 -23.76
N ALA A 130 7.84 14.78 -24.76
CA ALA A 130 9.30 14.75 -24.86
C ALA A 130 9.93 16.16 -24.79
N ASP A 131 9.33 17.15 -25.47
CA ASP A 131 9.80 18.53 -25.45
C ASP A 131 9.69 19.19 -24.05
N LYS A 132 8.76 18.71 -23.21
CA LYS A 132 8.63 19.17 -21.81
C LYS A 132 9.62 18.47 -20.87
N MET A 133 10.33 17.45 -21.35
CA MET A 133 11.29 16.65 -20.58
C MET A 133 12.72 16.70 -21.20
N PRO A 134 13.31 17.87 -21.40
CA PRO A 134 14.57 18.02 -22.17
C PRO A 134 15.78 17.31 -21.52
N GLY A 135 15.67 16.96 -20.23
CA GLY A 135 16.70 16.19 -19.53
C GLY A 135 16.65 14.69 -19.81
N CYS A 136 15.53 14.18 -20.33
CA CYS A 136 15.34 12.76 -20.66
C CYS A 136 16.06 12.42 -21.97
N ARG A 137 17.02 11.51 -21.92
CA ARG A 137 17.85 11.12 -23.07
C ARG A 137 17.40 9.81 -23.71
N LEU A 138 16.54 9.04 -23.04
CA LEU A 138 16.13 7.72 -23.51
C LEU A 138 14.72 7.35 -23.02
N PHE A 139 13.91 6.89 -23.96
CA PHE A 139 12.57 6.34 -23.73
C PHE A 139 12.63 4.82 -23.89
N ILE A 140 12.29 4.07 -22.84
CA ILE A 140 12.49 2.62 -22.77
C ILE A 140 11.14 1.90 -22.60
N PRO A 141 10.46 1.54 -23.70
CA PRO A 141 9.27 0.71 -23.61
C PRO A 141 9.61 -0.70 -23.15
N ILE A 142 8.87 -1.18 -22.15
CA ILE A 142 8.91 -2.60 -21.73
C ILE A 142 8.36 -3.48 -22.84
N GLN A 143 7.26 -3.04 -23.45
CA GLN A 143 6.59 -3.70 -24.56
C GLN A 143 6.46 -2.68 -25.69
N PRO A 144 7.08 -2.91 -26.86
CA PRO A 144 6.92 -2.00 -27.98
C PRO A 144 5.46 -1.97 -28.42
N ASP A 145 5.01 -0.79 -28.84
CA ASP A 145 3.73 -0.61 -29.49
C ASP A 145 3.97 -0.63 -31.02
N GLU A 146 3.53 -1.69 -31.67
CA GLU A 146 3.82 -1.90 -33.11
C GLU A 146 3.05 -0.90 -33.99
N GLU A 147 1.99 -0.27 -33.47
CA GLU A 147 1.11 0.64 -34.18
C GLU A 147 1.54 2.10 -34.12
N GLU A 148 2.50 2.45 -33.30
CA GLU A 148 2.93 3.83 -33.04
C GLU A 148 4.37 4.09 -33.47
N ALA A 149 4.62 5.23 -34.11
CA ALA A 149 5.96 5.69 -34.43
C ALA A 149 6.73 5.97 -33.13
N ALA A 150 7.86 5.28 -32.94
CA ALA A 150 8.71 5.50 -31.79
C ALA A 150 9.39 6.87 -31.84
N HIS A 151 9.55 7.52 -30.69
CA HIS A 151 10.37 8.71 -30.57
C HIS A 151 11.84 8.38 -30.97
N PRO A 152 12.59 9.29 -31.64
CA PRO A 152 13.97 9.04 -32.07
C PRO A 152 14.92 8.57 -30.97
N LEU A 153 14.65 8.91 -29.71
CA LEU A 153 15.41 8.49 -28.53
C LEU A 153 14.83 7.22 -27.87
N THR A 154 14.14 6.37 -28.62
CA THR A 154 13.54 5.14 -28.09
C THR A 154 14.47 3.95 -28.32
N GLN A 155 14.67 3.15 -27.27
CA GLN A 155 15.29 1.83 -27.34
C GLN A 155 14.54 0.88 -26.43
N THR A 156 14.11 -0.25 -26.96
CA THR A 156 13.28 -1.21 -26.21
C THR A 156 14.07 -1.88 -25.09
N MET A 157 13.37 -2.26 -24.04
CA MET A 157 14.00 -2.95 -22.91
C MET A 157 14.63 -4.28 -23.33
N ASN A 158 14.01 -5.00 -24.30
CA ASN A 158 14.57 -6.24 -24.82
C ASN A 158 15.88 -6.03 -25.60
N GLU A 159 15.99 -4.96 -26.40
CA GLU A 159 17.24 -4.60 -27.09
C GLU A 159 18.35 -4.25 -26.11
N LEU A 160 18.02 -3.50 -25.05
CA LEU A 160 18.96 -3.19 -23.97
C LEU A 160 19.45 -4.45 -23.26
N ILE A 161 18.53 -5.36 -22.88
CA ILE A 161 18.89 -6.63 -22.24
C ILE A 161 19.78 -7.46 -23.16
N ALA A 162 19.47 -7.56 -24.46
CA ALA A 162 20.29 -8.29 -25.43
C ALA A 162 21.69 -7.67 -25.57
N MET A 163 21.78 -6.34 -25.63
CA MET A 163 23.06 -5.60 -25.65
C MET A 163 23.89 -5.90 -24.38
N GLY A 164 23.28 -5.80 -23.22
CA GLY A 164 23.98 -6.04 -21.95
C GLY A 164 24.40 -7.49 -21.79
N GLN A 165 23.57 -8.45 -22.22
CA GLN A 165 23.92 -9.87 -22.20
C GLN A 165 25.14 -10.14 -23.11
N ALA A 166 25.16 -9.61 -24.32
CA ALA A 166 26.32 -9.74 -25.21
C ALA A 166 27.60 -9.13 -24.60
N ALA A 167 27.48 -8.02 -23.86
CA ALA A 167 28.61 -7.43 -23.17
C ALA A 167 29.10 -8.30 -21.99
N LEU A 168 28.18 -8.87 -21.21
CA LEU A 168 28.51 -9.83 -20.14
C LEU A 168 29.21 -11.08 -20.69
N ASP A 169 28.72 -11.62 -21.80
CA ASP A 169 29.32 -12.79 -22.48
C ASP A 169 30.73 -12.46 -23.01
N ALA A 170 30.98 -11.19 -23.36
CA ALA A 170 32.31 -10.67 -23.72
C ALA A 170 33.20 -10.36 -22.52
N GLY A 171 32.76 -10.60 -21.29
CA GLY A 171 33.52 -10.41 -20.06
C GLY A 171 33.43 -9.03 -19.42
N ASP A 172 32.46 -8.19 -19.82
CA ASP A 172 32.20 -6.91 -19.15
C ASP A 172 31.65 -7.12 -17.76
N ARG A 173 32.36 -6.61 -16.76
CA ARG A 173 31.98 -6.73 -15.35
C ARG A 173 31.70 -5.37 -14.69
N THR A 174 31.71 -4.30 -15.45
CA THR A 174 31.61 -2.92 -14.91
C THR A 174 30.40 -2.74 -13.99
N TYR A 175 29.24 -3.26 -14.40
CA TYR A 175 28.03 -3.21 -13.58
C TYR A 175 28.09 -4.18 -12.38
N LEU A 176 28.63 -5.39 -12.59
CA LEU A 176 28.68 -6.41 -11.53
C LEU A 176 29.62 -6.02 -10.39
N ASP A 177 30.69 -5.29 -10.71
CA ASP A 177 31.76 -4.96 -9.77
C ASP A 177 31.61 -3.54 -9.17
N VAL A 178 30.51 -2.79 -9.50
CA VAL A 178 30.28 -1.47 -8.91
C VAL A 178 30.05 -1.58 -7.40
N GLU A 179 30.75 -0.76 -6.63
CA GLU A 179 30.54 -0.66 -5.19
C GLU A 179 29.31 0.19 -4.90
N LEU A 180 28.39 -0.35 -4.11
CA LEU A 180 27.16 0.34 -3.70
C LEU A 180 27.37 1.04 -2.35
N ASP A 181 27.17 2.35 -2.32
CA ASP A 181 26.99 3.05 -1.07
C ASP A 181 25.54 2.83 -0.57
N ARG A 182 25.40 1.96 0.40
CA ARG A 182 24.10 1.55 0.95
C ARG A 182 23.30 2.68 1.59
N ASN A 183 23.98 3.76 1.97
CA ASN A 183 23.36 4.90 2.66
C ASN A 183 22.98 6.05 1.72
N LYS A 184 23.38 5.98 0.45
CA LYS A 184 22.93 6.94 -0.56
C LYS A 184 21.50 6.63 -1.02
N MET A 185 20.81 7.70 -1.44
CA MET A 185 19.51 7.58 -2.09
C MET A 185 19.61 6.67 -3.32
N CYS A 186 18.77 5.65 -3.38
CA CYS A 186 18.60 4.79 -4.55
C CYS A 186 17.16 4.79 -5.08
N THR A 187 16.21 5.30 -4.29
CA THR A 187 14.80 5.42 -4.68
C THR A 187 14.28 6.78 -4.25
N LEU A 188 13.57 7.44 -5.15
CA LEU A 188 12.88 8.71 -4.92
C LEU A 188 11.38 8.53 -5.18
N LEU A 189 10.57 8.63 -4.12
CA LEU A 189 9.12 8.45 -4.18
C LEU A 189 8.41 9.79 -3.96
N PHE A 190 7.66 10.26 -4.96
CA PHE A 190 6.84 11.45 -4.81
C PHE A 190 5.53 11.11 -4.08
N THR A 191 5.29 11.78 -2.96
CA THR A 191 4.03 11.66 -2.22
C THR A 191 3.19 12.91 -2.47
N SER A 192 1.89 12.73 -2.64
CA SER A 192 0.95 13.86 -2.68
C SER A 192 0.97 14.55 -1.32
N GLY A 193 1.75 15.60 -1.19
CA GLY A 193 1.81 16.40 0.02
C GLY A 193 0.43 16.93 0.41
N THR A 194 0.19 17.04 1.68
CA THR A 194 -1.08 17.54 2.23
C THR A 194 -1.30 19.03 1.97
N THR A 195 -0.25 19.74 1.57
CA THR A 195 -0.21 21.15 1.20
C THR A 195 -0.37 21.40 -0.29
N GLY A 196 -0.65 20.36 -1.10
CA GLY A 196 -0.79 20.47 -2.55
C GLY A 196 0.53 20.39 -3.34
N THR A 197 1.69 20.56 -2.70
CA THR A 197 3.01 20.35 -3.33
C THR A 197 3.53 18.97 -3.01
N ALA A 198 3.86 18.20 -4.04
CA ALA A 198 4.44 16.87 -3.86
C ALA A 198 5.81 16.96 -3.21
N LYS A 199 6.09 16.03 -2.28
CA LYS A 199 7.39 15.89 -1.64
C LYS A 199 8.07 14.61 -2.13
N GLY A 200 9.32 14.69 -2.50
CA GLY A 200 10.13 13.53 -2.88
C GLY A 200 10.78 12.89 -1.66
N VAL A 201 10.34 11.69 -1.28
CA VAL A 201 10.91 10.91 -0.18
C VAL A 201 12.15 10.18 -0.67
N MET A 202 13.30 10.42 -0.03
CA MET A 202 14.58 9.80 -0.36
C MET A 202 14.80 8.52 0.44
N LEU A 203 14.88 7.37 -0.23
CA LEU A 203 15.16 6.07 0.39
C LEU A 203 16.48 5.51 -0.11
N SER A 204 17.28 4.97 0.81
CA SER A 204 18.53 4.28 0.53
C SER A 204 18.34 2.77 0.40
N HIS A 205 19.37 2.06 -0.11
CA HIS A 205 19.39 0.59 -0.05
C HIS A 205 19.24 0.07 1.37
N HIS A 206 19.85 0.75 2.34
CA HIS A 206 19.77 0.38 3.76
C HIS A 206 18.34 0.48 4.29
N ASN A 207 17.63 1.58 4.00
CA ASN A 207 16.23 1.73 4.41
C ASN A 207 15.33 0.63 3.84
N LEU A 208 15.45 0.37 2.52
CA LEU A 208 14.62 -0.61 1.82
C LEU A 208 14.95 -2.06 2.26
N ALA A 209 16.23 -2.38 2.43
CA ALA A 209 16.64 -3.70 2.90
C ALA A 209 16.21 -3.95 4.35
N SER A 210 16.35 -2.96 5.23
CA SER A 210 15.89 -3.04 6.62
C SER A 210 14.38 -3.27 6.70
N ALA A 211 13.58 -2.47 5.97
CA ALA A 211 12.12 -2.65 5.92
C ALA A 211 11.72 -4.02 5.33
N THR A 212 12.43 -4.49 4.30
CA THR A 212 12.21 -5.82 3.70
C THR A 212 12.48 -6.93 4.71
N ASN A 213 13.62 -6.86 5.39
CA ASN A 213 14.02 -7.82 6.41
C ASN A 213 13.00 -7.84 7.56
N ALA A 214 12.58 -6.67 8.03
CA ALA A 214 11.58 -6.51 9.08
C ALA A 214 10.21 -7.10 8.68
N ALA A 215 9.78 -6.90 7.43
CA ALA A 215 8.57 -7.50 6.88
C ALA A 215 8.66 -9.04 6.89
N CYS A 216 9.77 -9.60 6.43
CA CYS A 216 9.98 -11.05 6.43
C CYS A 216 10.00 -11.64 7.85
N LEU A 217 10.67 -10.98 8.80
CA LEU A 217 10.72 -11.40 10.20
C LEU A 217 9.35 -11.33 10.90
N SER A 218 8.53 -10.37 10.50
CA SER A 218 7.17 -10.20 11.04
C SER A 218 6.17 -11.21 10.49
N MET A 219 6.45 -11.82 9.33
CA MET A 219 5.52 -12.67 8.58
C MET A 219 6.04 -14.10 8.39
N LEU A 220 6.54 -14.72 9.46
CA LEU A 220 7.12 -16.08 9.47
C LEU A 220 6.15 -17.20 9.06
N GLN A 221 4.86 -16.92 8.92
CA GLN A 221 3.88 -17.86 8.36
C GLN A 221 4.02 -18.03 6.84
N PHE A 222 4.66 -17.10 6.15
CA PHE A 222 4.92 -17.15 4.71
C PHE A 222 6.25 -17.87 4.42
N ASN A 223 6.34 -18.50 3.28
CA ASN A 223 7.52 -19.27 2.88
C ASN A 223 7.50 -19.54 1.36
N ASP A 224 8.42 -20.37 0.91
CA ASP A 224 8.58 -20.77 -0.49
C ASP A 224 7.39 -21.53 -1.12
N LYS A 225 6.35 -21.84 -0.37
CA LYS A 225 5.07 -22.38 -0.85
C LYS A 225 3.95 -21.34 -0.87
N SER A 226 4.24 -20.13 -0.45
CA SER A 226 3.29 -19.04 -0.48
C SER A 226 3.06 -18.57 -1.91
N ARG A 227 1.83 -18.16 -2.21
CA ARG A 227 1.38 -17.66 -3.50
C ARG A 227 0.58 -16.39 -3.28
N PHE A 228 0.85 -15.40 -4.10
CA PHE A 228 0.23 -14.08 -4.03
C PHE A 228 -0.29 -13.66 -5.39
N VAL A 229 -1.25 -12.74 -5.39
CA VAL A 229 -1.67 -11.99 -6.57
C VAL A 229 -1.30 -10.52 -6.32
N ASP A 230 -0.43 -9.96 -7.15
CA ASP A 230 -0.10 -8.53 -7.12
C ASP A 230 -1.35 -7.71 -7.45
N ALA A 231 -1.91 -7.03 -6.47
CA ALA A 231 -3.15 -6.28 -6.60
C ALA A 231 -2.99 -4.76 -6.40
N LEU A 232 -1.81 -4.32 -5.96
CA LEU A 232 -1.55 -2.92 -5.64
C LEU A 232 -0.63 -2.28 -6.70
N PRO A 233 -0.67 -0.94 -6.85
CA PRO A 233 0.19 -0.28 -7.83
C PRO A 233 1.68 -0.36 -7.46
N MET A 234 2.52 -0.78 -8.43
CA MET A 234 3.96 -1.00 -8.22
C MET A 234 4.76 0.29 -7.91
N HIS A 235 4.20 1.47 -8.07
CA HIS A 235 4.86 2.72 -7.69
C HIS A 235 4.71 3.04 -6.18
N HIS A 236 3.88 2.30 -5.45
CA HIS A 236 3.72 2.49 -4.01
C HIS A 236 4.74 1.67 -3.20
N SER A 237 5.33 2.32 -2.19
CA SER A 237 6.29 1.68 -1.28
C SER A 237 5.76 0.40 -0.62
N TYR A 238 4.47 0.32 -0.31
CA TYR A 238 3.86 -0.87 0.29
C TYR A 238 3.95 -2.07 -0.66
N GLU A 239 3.59 -1.90 -1.94
CA GLU A 239 3.67 -2.99 -2.91
C GLU A 239 5.12 -3.36 -3.22
N VAL A 240 5.98 -2.37 -3.48
CA VAL A 240 7.38 -2.65 -3.80
C VAL A 240 8.10 -3.37 -2.65
N THR A 241 8.02 -2.83 -1.42
CA THR A 241 8.81 -3.36 -0.30
C THR A 241 8.17 -4.61 0.31
N CYS A 242 6.89 -4.54 0.68
CA CYS A 242 6.22 -5.66 1.33
C CYS A 242 5.69 -6.69 0.32
N GLY A 243 5.27 -6.24 -0.87
CA GLY A 243 4.84 -7.09 -1.97
C GLY A 243 6.02 -7.74 -2.69
N HIS A 244 6.82 -6.99 -3.44
CA HIS A 244 7.84 -7.58 -4.29
C HIS A 244 9.11 -7.99 -3.55
N PHE A 245 9.73 -7.11 -2.76
CA PHE A 245 10.99 -7.43 -2.09
C PHE A 245 10.82 -8.52 -1.03
N ALA A 246 9.87 -8.35 -0.10
CA ALA A 246 9.70 -9.30 0.99
C ALA A 246 9.19 -10.66 0.49
N ILE A 247 8.22 -10.68 -0.44
CA ILE A 247 7.66 -11.92 -1.00
C ILE A 247 8.71 -12.69 -1.79
N SER A 248 9.55 -12.01 -2.60
CA SER A 248 10.66 -12.65 -3.29
C SER A 248 11.70 -13.20 -2.30
N ASN A 249 12.01 -12.47 -1.23
CA ASN A 249 12.97 -12.93 -0.20
C ASN A 249 12.49 -14.20 0.53
N LEU A 250 11.17 -14.40 0.63
CA LEU A 250 10.56 -15.61 1.19
C LEU A 250 10.52 -16.79 0.20
N GLY A 251 10.92 -16.59 -1.05
CA GLY A 251 10.87 -17.59 -2.09
C GLY A 251 9.47 -17.88 -2.61
N ALA A 252 8.52 -17.02 -2.40
CA ALA A 252 7.13 -17.19 -2.82
C ALA A 252 6.94 -16.97 -4.34
N GLU A 253 5.77 -17.34 -4.84
CA GLU A 253 5.33 -17.15 -6.22
C GLU A 253 4.30 -16.02 -6.27
N MET A 254 4.39 -15.13 -7.24
CA MET A 254 3.49 -14.01 -7.41
C MET A 254 2.89 -13.99 -8.83
N PHE A 255 1.57 -13.91 -8.91
CA PHE A 255 0.89 -13.59 -10.16
C PHE A 255 0.75 -12.07 -10.30
N ILE A 256 1.33 -11.50 -11.35
CA ILE A 256 1.18 -10.09 -11.70
C ILE A 256 -0.22 -9.87 -12.30
N ASN A 257 -1.02 -9.08 -11.62
CA ASN A 257 -2.42 -8.88 -11.98
C ASN A 257 -2.57 -8.01 -13.24
N ASP A 258 -3.46 -8.43 -14.13
CA ASP A 258 -3.75 -7.79 -15.43
C ASP A 258 -4.85 -6.71 -15.32
N GLY A 259 -4.80 -5.90 -14.25
CA GLY A 259 -5.70 -4.78 -13.99
C GLY A 259 -6.70 -5.04 -12.85
N LEU A 260 -7.09 -3.95 -12.17
CA LEU A 260 -7.92 -3.98 -10.96
C LEU A 260 -9.25 -4.73 -11.12
N LYS A 261 -9.87 -4.63 -12.28
CA LYS A 261 -11.16 -5.32 -12.61
C LYS A 261 -11.02 -6.84 -12.57
N ASN A 262 -9.81 -7.36 -12.74
CA ASN A 262 -9.51 -8.78 -12.87
C ASN A 262 -9.10 -9.44 -11.56
N VAL A 263 -8.84 -8.70 -10.49
CA VAL A 263 -8.35 -9.21 -9.19
C VAL A 263 -9.21 -10.39 -8.71
N SER A 264 -10.52 -10.24 -8.62
CA SER A 264 -11.40 -11.33 -8.14
C SER A 264 -11.33 -12.59 -9.01
N ARG A 265 -11.24 -12.44 -10.34
CA ARG A 265 -11.06 -13.56 -11.28
C ARG A 265 -9.72 -14.24 -11.08
N ASN A 266 -8.67 -13.45 -10.90
CA ASN A 266 -7.31 -13.95 -10.75
C ASN A 266 -7.11 -14.61 -9.39
N LEU A 267 -7.70 -14.10 -8.29
CA LEU A 267 -7.74 -14.80 -7.01
C LEU A 267 -8.36 -16.20 -7.14
N ALA A 268 -9.48 -16.32 -7.86
CA ALA A 268 -10.12 -17.61 -8.09
C ALA A 268 -9.27 -18.56 -8.95
N LYS A 269 -8.59 -18.02 -9.99
CA LYS A 269 -7.76 -18.81 -10.93
C LYS A 269 -6.45 -19.27 -10.30
N TYR A 270 -5.67 -18.34 -9.73
CA TYR A 270 -4.31 -18.61 -9.25
C TYR A 270 -4.26 -19.11 -7.82
N LYS A 271 -5.41 -19.08 -7.11
CA LYS A 271 -5.60 -19.67 -5.79
C LYS A 271 -4.50 -19.28 -4.79
N PRO A 272 -4.28 -17.97 -4.57
CA PRO A 272 -3.30 -17.55 -3.60
C PRO A 272 -3.68 -18.08 -2.21
N ASN A 273 -2.69 -18.31 -1.37
CA ASN A 273 -2.90 -18.66 0.03
C ASN A 273 -2.69 -17.47 0.96
N SER A 274 -2.19 -16.38 0.43
CA SER A 274 -1.87 -15.14 1.14
C SER A 274 -2.03 -13.95 0.21
N GLU A 275 -2.40 -12.78 0.76
CA GLU A 275 -2.57 -11.55 -0.01
C GLU A 275 -2.09 -10.32 0.75
N MET A 276 -1.64 -9.30 0.00
CA MET A 276 -1.41 -7.96 0.49
C MET A 276 -2.42 -7.01 -0.13
N LEU A 277 -3.26 -6.42 0.71
CA LEU A 277 -4.41 -5.62 0.24
C LEU A 277 -4.52 -4.31 1.02
N VAL A 278 -5.30 -3.39 0.48
CA VAL A 278 -5.79 -2.20 1.18
C VAL A 278 -7.27 -2.37 1.54
N PRO A 279 -7.80 -1.62 2.51
CA PRO A 279 -9.17 -1.77 3.01
C PRO A 279 -10.24 -1.88 1.94
N LEU A 280 -10.18 -1.03 0.91
CA LEU A 280 -11.19 -1.03 -0.15
C LEU A 280 -11.36 -2.38 -0.86
N PHE A 281 -10.25 -3.12 -1.08
CA PHE A 281 -10.33 -4.46 -1.67
C PHE A 281 -11.02 -5.44 -0.72
N VAL A 282 -10.65 -5.41 0.56
CA VAL A 282 -11.22 -6.27 1.59
C VAL A 282 -12.71 -5.97 1.79
N GLU A 283 -13.10 -4.70 1.81
CA GLU A 283 -14.49 -4.24 1.89
C GLU A 283 -15.30 -4.67 0.65
N THR A 284 -14.70 -4.55 -0.54
CA THR A 284 -15.34 -4.99 -1.78
C THR A 284 -15.57 -6.51 -1.77
N MET A 285 -14.57 -7.28 -1.32
CA MET A 285 -14.72 -8.73 -1.14
C MET A 285 -15.83 -9.05 -0.13
N TYR A 286 -15.87 -8.34 0.99
CA TYR A 286 -16.87 -8.50 2.03
C TYR A 286 -18.29 -8.22 1.53
N LYS A 287 -18.49 -7.06 0.88
CA LYS A 287 -19.78 -6.69 0.27
C LYS A 287 -20.25 -7.74 -0.75
N ARG A 288 -19.34 -8.24 -1.59
CA ARG A 288 -19.66 -9.28 -2.57
C ARG A 288 -20.08 -10.59 -1.91
N ILE A 289 -19.40 -11.02 -0.83
CA ILE A 289 -19.77 -12.21 -0.07
C ILE A 289 -21.22 -12.08 0.43
N TRP A 290 -21.54 -11.00 1.13
CA TRP A 290 -22.84 -10.82 1.73
C TRP A 290 -23.95 -10.64 0.69
N ASN A 291 -23.69 -9.92 -0.40
CA ASN A 291 -24.64 -9.79 -1.51
C ASN A 291 -25.00 -11.14 -2.13
N GLU A 292 -24.03 -12.04 -2.32
CA GLU A 292 -24.31 -13.40 -2.82
C GLU A 292 -25.07 -14.26 -1.80
N ILE A 293 -24.80 -14.10 -0.52
CA ILE A 293 -25.53 -14.76 0.56
C ILE A 293 -26.99 -14.28 0.58
N ASP A 294 -27.21 -12.98 0.46
CA ASP A 294 -28.54 -12.38 0.46
C ASP A 294 -29.38 -12.79 -0.77
N LYS A 295 -28.77 -12.74 -1.96
CA LYS A 295 -29.41 -13.22 -3.20
C LYS A 295 -29.89 -14.67 -3.10
N LYS A 296 -29.18 -15.50 -2.32
CA LYS A 296 -29.55 -16.90 -2.06
C LYS A 296 -30.48 -17.09 -0.87
N GLY A 297 -30.88 -16.02 -0.17
CA GLY A 297 -31.72 -16.10 1.04
C GLY A 297 -31.06 -16.84 2.20
N MET A 298 -29.70 -16.84 2.27
CA MET A 298 -28.95 -17.68 3.21
C MET A 298 -28.40 -16.90 4.42
N ARG A 299 -28.66 -15.60 4.56
CA ARG A 299 -28.09 -14.76 5.61
C ARG A 299 -28.22 -15.38 7.01
N GLN A 300 -29.43 -15.71 7.44
CA GLN A 300 -29.68 -16.27 8.76
C GLN A 300 -28.96 -17.62 9.00
N LYS A 301 -28.85 -18.43 7.95
CA LYS A 301 -28.08 -19.71 8.01
C LYS A 301 -26.60 -19.48 8.20
N VAL A 302 -26.02 -18.53 7.49
CA VAL A 302 -24.60 -18.18 7.58
C VAL A 302 -24.29 -17.57 8.95
N GLU A 303 -25.11 -16.64 9.44
CA GLU A 303 -24.94 -16.06 10.78
C GLU A 303 -25.03 -17.13 11.89
N THR A 304 -25.95 -18.09 11.76
CA THR A 304 -26.05 -19.22 12.68
C THR A 304 -24.81 -20.11 12.60
N ALA A 305 -24.31 -20.39 11.39
CA ALA A 305 -23.09 -21.17 11.19
C ALA A 305 -21.85 -20.47 11.78
N ILE A 306 -21.77 -19.14 11.69
CA ILE A 306 -20.70 -18.33 12.35
C ILE A 306 -20.74 -18.53 13.87
N LYS A 307 -21.94 -18.40 14.47
CA LYS A 307 -22.11 -18.60 15.93
C LYS A 307 -21.71 -20.01 16.36
N ALA A 308 -22.18 -21.04 15.63
CA ALA A 308 -21.85 -22.43 15.90
C ALA A 308 -20.34 -22.72 15.73
N SER A 309 -19.73 -22.24 14.64
CA SER A 309 -18.29 -22.38 14.39
C SER A 309 -17.47 -21.74 15.50
N ASN A 310 -17.82 -20.52 15.93
CA ASN A 310 -17.13 -19.83 17.01
C ASN A 310 -17.27 -20.53 18.37
N ALA A 311 -18.42 -21.16 18.65
CA ALA A 311 -18.61 -21.98 19.83
C ALA A 311 -17.73 -23.24 19.82
N LEU A 312 -17.63 -23.94 18.67
CA LEU A 312 -16.75 -25.11 18.50
C LEU A 312 -15.27 -24.73 18.65
N ARG A 313 -14.85 -23.57 18.15
CA ARG A 313 -13.47 -23.09 18.30
C ARG A 313 -13.08 -22.87 19.78
N LYS A 314 -14.00 -22.44 20.62
CA LYS A 314 -13.72 -22.29 22.08
C LYS A 314 -13.36 -23.61 22.76
N VAL A 315 -13.79 -24.74 22.19
CA VAL A 315 -13.43 -26.09 22.68
C VAL A 315 -12.37 -26.77 21.79
N GLY A 316 -11.65 -26.00 20.98
CA GLY A 316 -10.53 -26.47 20.15
C GLY A 316 -10.90 -27.14 18.82
N ILE A 317 -12.17 -27.09 18.41
CA ILE A 317 -12.66 -27.71 17.17
C ILE A 317 -12.83 -26.63 16.10
N ASP A 318 -11.97 -26.63 15.07
CA ASP A 318 -12.07 -25.71 13.94
C ASP A 318 -12.78 -26.36 12.75
N MET A 319 -13.99 -25.89 12.47
CA MET A 319 -14.84 -26.35 11.37
C MET A 319 -15.03 -25.31 10.26
N ARG A 320 -14.31 -24.17 10.31
CA ARG A 320 -14.47 -23.07 9.36
C ARG A 320 -14.32 -23.51 7.91
N SER A 321 -13.32 -24.32 7.59
CA SER A 321 -13.08 -24.83 6.23
C SER A 321 -14.24 -25.67 5.68
N LYS A 322 -15.04 -26.31 6.54
CA LYS A 322 -16.22 -27.09 6.12
C LYS A 322 -17.45 -26.21 6.01
N PHE A 323 -17.69 -25.34 7.00
CA PHE A 323 -18.89 -24.49 7.03
C PHE A 323 -18.88 -23.41 5.95
N PHE A 324 -17.70 -22.86 5.66
CA PHE A 324 -17.56 -21.70 4.77
C PHE A 324 -16.78 -21.99 3.47
N ALA A 325 -16.69 -23.26 3.08
CA ALA A 325 -16.01 -23.68 1.86
C ALA A 325 -16.50 -22.95 0.60
N GLN A 326 -17.81 -22.69 0.47
CA GLN A 326 -18.36 -21.94 -0.67
C GLN A 326 -17.87 -20.49 -0.71
N ILE A 327 -17.70 -19.85 0.45
CA ILE A 327 -17.19 -18.48 0.56
C ILE A 327 -15.72 -18.46 0.19
N THR A 328 -14.91 -19.34 0.79
CA THR A 328 -13.46 -19.37 0.51
C THR A 328 -13.17 -19.79 -0.93
N ASN A 329 -13.97 -20.67 -1.53
CA ASN A 329 -13.84 -21.08 -2.93
C ASN A 329 -14.04 -19.93 -3.92
N ALA A 330 -14.79 -18.89 -3.57
CA ALA A 330 -14.91 -17.69 -4.39
C ALA A 330 -13.55 -16.97 -4.57
N PHE A 331 -12.58 -17.20 -3.68
CA PHE A 331 -11.22 -16.70 -3.71
C PHE A 331 -10.19 -17.82 -3.97
N GLY A 332 -10.60 -18.88 -4.68
CA GLY A 332 -9.74 -20.03 -5.02
C GLY A 332 -9.58 -21.10 -3.94
N GLY A 333 -10.21 -20.95 -2.76
CA GLY A 333 -10.27 -21.95 -1.69
C GLY A 333 -8.99 -22.13 -0.86
N GLN A 334 -7.93 -21.39 -1.20
CA GLN A 334 -6.62 -21.52 -0.52
C GLN A 334 -6.28 -20.30 0.36
N LEU A 335 -6.96 -19.18 0.19
CA LEU A 335 -6.68 -17.93 0.90
C LEU A 335 -6.87 -18.11 2.42
N LYS A 336 -5.82 -17.83 3.19
CA LYS A 336 -5.77 -18.01 4.65
C LYS A 336 -5.42 -16.73 5.39
N VAL A 337 -4.59 -15.88 4.76
CA VAL A 337 -4.07 -14.68 5.40
C VAL A 337 -4.15 -13.52 4.43
N ILE A 338 -4.63 -12.39 4.92
CA ILE A 338 -4.56 -11.10 4.26
C ILE A 338 -3.77 -10.16 5.17
N VAL A 339 -2.72 -9.53 4.66
CA VAL A 339 -2.07 -8.39 5.31
C VAL A 339 -2.72 -7.14 4.74
N CYS A 340 -3.32 -6.33 5.61
CA CYS A 340 -4.07 -5.15 5.19
C CYS A 340 -3.45 -3.89 5.79
N GLY A 341 -3.08 -2.95 4.92
CA GLY A 341 -2.44 -1.71 5.32
C GLY A 341 -2.93 -0.49 4.53
N GLY A 342 -2.44 0.68 4.92
CA GLY A 342 -2.68 1.91 4.19
C GLY A 342 -3.86 2.76 4.65
N ALA A 343 -4.88 2.19 5.29
CA ALA A 343 -5.98 2.89 5.95
C ALA A 343 -6.63 1.99 7.02
N PRO A 344 -7.41 2.54 7.95
CA PRO A 344 -8.13 1.76 8.96
C PRO A 344 -9.09 0.74 8.34
N LEU A 345 -9.29 -0.40 9.00
CA LEU A 345 -10.24 -1.43 8.60
C LEU A 345 -11.26 -1.69 9.73
N SER A 346 -12.53 -1.86 9.38
CA SER A 346 -13.57 -2.13 10.37
C SER A 346 -13.30 -3.42 11.15
N PRO A 347 -13.28 -3.38 12.49
CA PRO A 347 -13.07 -4.57 13.32
C PRO A 347 -14.11 -5.66 13.14
N GLN A 348 -15.34 -5.28 12.76
CA GLN A 348 -16.38 -6.26 12.46
C GLN A 348 -16.02 -7.09 11.23
N LEU A 349 -15.49 -6.43 10.19
CA LEU A 349 -15.05 -7.07 8.97
C LEU A 349 -13.90 -8.06 9.26
N ILE A 350 -12.94 -7.69 10.10
CA ILE A 350 -11.84 -8.57 10.53
C ILE A 350 -12.40 -9.82 11.24
N ARG A 351 -13.37 -9.64 12.15
CA ARG A 351 -14.03 -10.76 12.86
C ARG A 351 -14.77 -11.69 11.90
N ASP A 352 -15.46 -11.14 10.91
CA ASP A 352 -16.24 -11.93 9.97
C ASP A 352 -15.34 -12.72 9.02
N PHE A 353 -14.26 -12.13 8.52
CA PHE A 353 -13.26 -12.86 7.75
C PHE A 353 -12.59 -13.96 8.57
N ASP A 354 -12.24 -13.70 9.84
CA ASP A 354 -11.74 -14.74 10.74
C ASP A 354 -12.78 -15.87 10.93
N ALA A 355 -14.05 -15.52 11.06
CA ALA A 355 -15.12 -16.52 11.14
C ALA A 355 -15.24 -17.37 9.87
N PHE A 356 -14.94 -16.83 8.69
CA PHE A 356 -14.86 -17.56 7.42
C PHE A 356 -13.56 -18.39 7.27
N GLY A 357 -12.58 -18.19 8.13
CA GLY A 357 -11.30 -18.90 8.11
C GLY A 357 -10.18 -18.16 7.38
N ILE A 358 -10.34 -16.86 7.16
CA ILE A 358 -9.34 -15.97 6.58
C ILE A 358 -8.90 -14.98 7.67
N THR A 359 -7.65 -15.02 8.07
CA THR A 359 -7.11 -14.10 9.07
C THR A 359 -6.65 -12.81 8.41
N ILE A 360 -7.10 -11.67 8.90
CA ILE A 360 -6.60 -10.36 8.47
C ILE A 360 -5.63 -9.85 9.52
N LEU A 361 -4.46 -9.43 9.06
CA LEU A 361 -3.40 -8.81 9.86
C LEU A 361 -3.27 -7.34 9.42
N GLU A 362 -3.65 -6.42 10.29
CA GLU A 362 -3.46 -5.00 10.02
C GLU A 362 -2.01 -4.61 10.17
N GLY A 363 -1.52 -3.75 9.26
CA GLY A 363 -0.21 -3.15 9.31
C GLY A 363 -0.26 -1.63 9.13
N TYR A 364 0.71 -0.96 9.72
CA TYR A 364 0.89 0.48 9.65
C TYR A 364 2.23 0.82 9.03
N GLY A 365 2.19 1.79 8.14
CA GLY A 365 3.37 2.30 7.48
C GLY A 365 3.10 3.55 6.66
N ILE A 366 4.17 4.25 6.38
CA ILE A 366 4.20 5.48 5.59
C ILE A 366 5.42 5.45 4.67
N THR A 367 5.37 6.11 3.55
CA THR A 367 6.45 6.10 2.56
C THR A 367 7.80 6.51 3.17
N GLU A 368 7.78 7.46 4.10
CA GLU A 368 8.94 7.96 4.84
C GLU A 368 9.59 6.91 5.75
N CYS A 369 8.95 5.75 5.95
CA CYS A 369 9.49 4.61 6.72
C CYS A 369 9.69 3.34 5.87
N ALA A 370 9.77 3.43 4.57
CA ALA A 370 10.14 2.43 3.57
C ALA A 370 9.29 1.12 3.46
N PRO A 371 7.99 1.01 3.70
CA PRO A 371 7.11 1.89 4.46
C PRO A 371 6.83 1.41 5.89
N LEU A 372 7.24 0.21 6.30
CA LEU A 372 6.68 -0.57 7.40
C LEU A 372 7.15 -0.08 8.77
N VAL A 373 6.19 0.25 9.65
CA VAL A 373 6.43 0.67 11.04
C VAL A 373 5.93 -0.39 12.03
N ALA A 374 4.72 -0.90 11.84
CA ALA A 374 4.11 -1.87 12.73
C ALA A 374 3.22 -2.85 11.97
N VAL A 375 3.05 -4.07 12.50
CA VAL A 375 2.13 -5.05 11.93
C VAL A 375 1.65 -6.03 13.01
N ASN A 376 0.38 -6.43 12.93
CA ASN A 376 -0.16 -7.54 13.72
C ASN A 376 0.47 -8.86 13.27
N ARG A 377 0.84 -9.69 14.23
CA ARG A 377 1.47 -11.00 13.97
C ARG A 377 0.47 -12.13 14.11
N MET A 378 0.63 -13.19 13.33
CA MET A 378 -0.24 -14.36 13.36
C MET A 378 -0.38 -14.93 14.78
N GLY A 379 -1.62 -15.09 15.23
CA GLY A 379 -1.94 -15.61 16.57
C GLY A 379 -1.73 -14.65 17.73
N LYS A 380 -1.27 -13.41 17.46
CA LYS A 380 -1.05 -12.36 18.46
C LYS A 380 -1.71 -11.03 18.08
N GLY A 381 -2.51 -10.99 17.00
CA GLY A 381 -3.17 -9.77 16.56
C GLY A 381 -4.19 -9.25 17.59
N ARG A 382 -4.29 -7.93 17.71
CA ARG A 382 -5.31 -7.23 18.50
C ARG A 382 -6.17 -6.39 17.58
N LEU A 383 -7.47 -6.49 17.77
CA LEU A 383 -8.44 -5.65 17.06
C LEU A 383 -8.22 -4.18 17.41
N HIS A 384 -8.46 -3.30 16.45
CA HIS A 384 -8.23 -1.85 16.50
C HIS A 384 -6.75 -1.44 16.59
N SER A 385 -5.83 -2.38 16.73
CA SER A 385 -4.40 -2.11 16.75
C SER A 385 -3.78 -2.43 15.39
N VAL A 386 -2.81 -1.63 15.00
CA VAL A 386 -1.94 -1.90 13.84
C VAL A 386 -0.77 -2.83 14.18
N GLY A 387 -0.78 -3.43 15.37
CA GLY A 387 0.24 -4.35 15.85
C GLY A 387 1.34 -3.68 16.66
N THR A 388 2.46 -4.38 16.79
CA THR A 388 3.66 -3.89 17.47
C THR A 388 4.71 -3.45 16.45
N ALA A 389 5.61 -2.56 16.86
CA ALA A 389 6.73 -2.14 16.02
C ALA A 389 7.47 -3.34 15.42
N VAL A 390 7.93 -3.18 14.17
CA VAL A 390 8.72 -4.22 13.49
C VAL A 390 10.18 -4.19 13.95
N GLU A 391 10.93 -5.22 13.60
CA GLU A 391 12.37 -5.27 13.90
C GLU A 391 13.09 -4.04 13.33
N GLN A 392 14.12 -3.56 14.03
CA GLN A 392 14.93 -2.39 13.66
C GLN A 392 14.15 -1.06 13.61
N CYS A 393 12.92 -1.02 14.13
CA CYS A 393 12.07 0.15 14.21
C CYS A 393 11.62 0.36 15.65
N GLN A 394 11.76 1.58 16.15
CA GLN A 394 11.30 1.99 17.48
C GLN A 394 10.15 3.00 17.30
N VAL A 395 9.17 2.91 18.18
CA VAL A 395 8.03 3.82 18.20
C VAL A 395 7.87 4.43 19.58
N ARG A 396 7.68 5.72 19.65
CA ARG A 396 7.24 6.42 20.87
C ARG A 396 6.01 7.28 20.58
N ILE A 397 5.24 7.53 21.61
CA ILE A 397 4.10 8.46 21.56
C ILE A 397 4.55 9.78 22.18
N ASP A 398 4.64 10.84 21.38
CA ASP A 398 4.99 12.18 21.85
C ASP A 398 3.73 12.90 22.33
N THR A 399 3.55 12.94 23.64
CA THR A 399 2.39 13.57 24.29
C THR A 399 2.65 15.03 24.68
N SER A 400 3.79 15.61 24.30
CA SER A 400 4.21 16.95 24.74
C SER A 400 3.26 18.08 24.30
N GLU A 401 2.56 17.89 23.18
CA GLU A 401 1.57 18.85 22.66
C GLU A 401 0.12 18.48 23.04
N ASN A 402 -0.08 17.45 23.87
CA ASN A 402 -1.40 17.00 24.28
C ASN A 402 -1.77 17.57 25.66
N ASP A 403 -2.64 18.55 25.70
CA ASP A 403 -3.21 19.16 26.90
C ASP A 403 -4.43 18.42 27.47
N ARG A 404 -4.86 17.29 26.83
CA ARG A 404 -6.03 16.48 27.20
C ARG A 404 -5.70 15.08 27.69
N GLN A 405 -4.52 14.86 28.23
CA GLN A 405 -4.05 13.52 28.63
C GLN A 405 -4.99 12.78 29.60
N GLU A 406 -5.63 13.50 30.55
CA GLU A 406 -6.56 12.89 31.49
C GLU A 406 -7.84 12.38 30.82
N GLU A 407 -8.39 13.14 29.84
CA GLU A 407 -9.56 12.73 29.07
C GLU A 407 -9.23 11.52 28.20
N ASP A 408 -8.07 11.49 27.54
CA ASP A 408 -7.61 10.37 26.72
C ASP A 408 -7.38 9.11 27.56
N ILE A 409 -6.80 9.24 28.76
CA ILE A 409 -6.65 8.12 29.69
C ILE A 409 -8.03 7.58 30.10
N ALA A 410 -9.00 8.46 30.31
CA ALA A 410 -10.37 8.04 30.64
C ALA A 410 -11.06 7.31 29.48
N GLU A 411 -10.76 7.70 28.22
CA GLU A 411 -11.38 7.13 27.01
C GLU A 411 -10.66 5.87 26.52
N TYR A 412 -9.32 5.92 26.42
CA TYR A 412 -8.50 4.88 25.79
C TYR A 412 -7.69 4.05 26.81
N GLY A 413 -7.60 4.48 28.06
CA GLY A 413 -6.74 3.88 29.07
C GLY A 413 -5.27 4.32 29.01
N TYR A 414 -4.90 5.14 28.02
CA TYR A 414 -3.56 5.64 27.73
C TYR A 414 -3.61 7.06 27.17
N PRO A 415 -2.56 7.90 27.42
CA PRO A 415 -2.49 9.21 26.80
C PRO A 415 -2.23 9.07 25.29
N THR A 416 -2.89 9.89 24.48
CA THR A 416 -2.62 9.97 23.05
C THR A 416 -1.53 11.00 22.75
N GLY A 417 -0.88 10.88 21.61
CA GLY A 417 0.12 11.82 21.14
C GLY A 417 0.55 11.52 19.72
N GLU A 418 1.49 12.31 19.20
CA GLU A 418 2.03 12.07 17.89
C GLU A 418 2.90 10.79 17.88
N ILE A 419 2.64 9.90 16.94
CA ILE A 419 3.45 8.69 16.73
C ILE A 419 4.77 9.13 16.11
N CYS A 420 5.87 8.91 16.85
CA CYS A 420 7.22 9.19 16.40
C CYS A 420 7.99 7.89 16.18
N VAL A 421 8.78 7.84 15.10
CA VAL A 421 9.49 6.65 14.65
C VAL A 421 11.00 6.92 14.57
N GLN A 422 11.79 5.97 15.03
CA GLN A 422 13.24 5.96 14.84
C GLN A 422 13.67 4.56 14.41
N GLY A 423 14.49 4.44 13.36
CA GLY A 423 14.94 3.14 12.88
C GLY A 423 15.65 3.22 11.54
N GLU A 424 16.20 2.08 11.15
CA GLU A 424 16.94 1.91 9.89
C GLU A 424 16.04 2.05 8.65
N ASN A 425 14.73 1.89 8.82
CA ASN A 425 13.71 2.05 7.78
C ASN A 425 13.32 3.51 7.52
N VAL A 426 13.74 4.47 8.36
CA VAL A 426 13.38 5.89 8.22
C VAL A 426 14.17 6.55 7.09
N MET A 427 13.49 7.33 6.26
CA MET A 427 14.02 8.03 5.08
C MET A 427 15.26 8.89 5.38
N LEU A 428 16.01 9.21 4.35
CA LEU A 428 17.10 10.19 4.43
C LEU A 428 16.60 11.65 4.57
N GLY A 429 15.37 11.91 4.18
CA GLY A 429 14.73 13.22 4.17
C GLY A 429 13.95 13.48 2.89
N TYR A 430 13.48 14.71 2.72
CA TYR A 430 12.78 15.14 1.50
C TYR A 430 13.78 15.73 0.50
N TYR A 431 13.72 15.24 -0.72
CA TYR A 431 14.64 15.62 -1.81
C TYR A 431 14.58 17.12 -2.09
N ARG A 432 15.72 17.79 -2.00
CA ARG A 432 15.89 19.25 -2.19
C ARG A 432 14.97 20.11 -1.33
N ASN A 433 14.59 19.60 -0.16
CA ASN A 433 13.70 20.32 0.76
C ASN A 433 14.16 20.12 2.22
N GLU A 434 15.25 20.80 2.57
CA GLU A 434 15.82 20.72 3.92
C GLU A 434 14.89 21.29 5.01
N GLU A 435 14.11 22.33 4.69
CA GLU A 435 13.17 22.93 5.62
C GLU A 435 12.09 21.93 6.00
N ALA A 436 11.45 21.30 4.99
CA ALA A 436 10.46 20.25 5.23
C ALA A 436 11.07 19.04 5.96
N THR A 437 12.33 18.71 5.68
CA THR A 437 13.05 17.63 6.37
C THR A 437 13.23 17.97 7.85
N LYS A 438 13.76 19.13 8.17
CA LYS A 438 13.97 19.59 9.55
C LYS A 438 12.66 19.66 10.35
N ALA A 439 11.56 20.06 9.69
CA ALA A 439 10.25 20.18 10.33
C ALA A 439 9.65 18.85 10.80
N VAL A 440 10.09 17.71 10.22
CA VAL A 440 9.55 16.38 10.56
C VAL A 440 10.49 15.54 11.43
N PHE A 441 11.65 16.05 11.79
CA PHE A 441 12.54 15.39 12.74
C PHE A 441 12.61 16.17 14.06
N THR A 442 12.60 15.47 15.17
CA THR A 442 12.88 16.04 16.49
C THR A 442 14.39 16.28 16.65
N GLU A 443 14.79 17.10 17.64
CA GLU A 443 16.20 17.34 17.94
C GLU A 443 16.98 16.07 18.30
N ASP A 444 16.32 15.08 18.90
CA ASP A 444 16.87 13.77 19.26
C ASP A 444 16.73 12.72 18.15
N GLY A 445 16.38 13.13 16.91
CA GLY A 445 16.41 12.31 15.70
C GLY A 445 15.22 11.39 15.47
N TRP A 446 14.07 11.63 16.12
CA TRP A 446 12.84 10.91 15.83
C TRP A 446 12.07 11.57 14.68
N PHE A 447 11.57 10.73 13.78
CA PHE A 447 10.70 11.17 12.70
C PHE A 447 9.25 11.31 13.20
N ARG A 448 8.66 12.49 13.01
CA ARG A 448 7.26 12.82 13.32
C ARG A 448 6.36 12.39 12.16
N THR A 449 5.50 11.40 12.41
CA THR A 449 4.67 10.83 11.33
C THR A 449 3.46 11.69 10.94
N GLY A 450 3.06 12.61 11.80
CA GLY A 450 1.80 13.33 11.69
C GLY A 450 0.56 12.47 11.99
N ASP A 451 0.73 11.21 12.38
CA ASP A 451 -0.34 10.34 12.87
C ASP A 451 -0.43 10.44 14.39
N ILE A 452 -1.64 10.48 14.92
CA ILE A 452 -1.92 10.54 16.35
C ILE A 452 -2.42 9.18 16.82
N GLY A 453 -1.98 8.77 18.01
CA GLY A 453 -2.38 7.49 18.57
C GLY A 453 -1.85 7.26 19.96
N TYR A 454 -1.97 6.03 20.42
CA TYR A 454 -1.43 5.59 21.72
C TYR A 454 -0.80 4.21 21.58
N MET A 455 0.00 3.85 22.56
CA MET A 455 0.62 2.53 22.67
C MET A 455 0.26 1.92 24.03
N ASP A 456 -0.21 0.68 24.02
CA ASP A 456 -0.53 -0.02 25.26
C ASP A 456 0.73 -0.58 25.94
N LYS A 457 0.56 -1.11 27.15
CA LYS A 457 1.66 -1.67 27.97
C LYS A 457 2.38 -2.86 27.32
N ASP A 458 1.76 -3.51 26.35
CA ASP A 458 2.33 -4.66 25.64
C ASP A 458 2.95 -4.23 24.29
N GLY A 459 3.00 -2.91 23.99
CA GLY A 459 3.62 -2.33 22.80
C GLY A 459 2.73 -2.33 21.55
N TYR A 460 1.43 -2.61 21.69
CA TYR A 460 0.51 -2.48 20.56
C TYR A 460 0.15 -1.03 20.33
N ILE A 461 0.19 -0.64 19.04
CA ILE A 461 -0.03 0.74 18.59
C ILE A 461 -1.46 0.86 18.07
N TYR A 462 -2.13 1.94 18.48
CA TYR A 462 -3.50 2.29 18.09
C TYR A 462 -3.50 3.69 17.49
N ILE A 463 -3.98 3.82 16.25
CA ILE A 463 -4.06 5.09 15.54
C ILE A 463 -5.46 5.67 15.76
N THR A 464 -5.53 6.90 16.24
CA THR A 464 -6.81 7.60 16.48
C THR A 464 -7.12 8.61 15.37
N GLY A 465 -6.12 9.12 14.65
CA GLY A 465 -6.33 10.03 13.55
C GLY A 465 -5.05 10.69 13.03
N ARG A 466 -5.24 11.73 12.20
CA ARG A 466 -4.14 12.54 11.66
C ARG A 466 -4.12 13.94 12.27
N LYS A 467 -2.95 14.39 12.72
CA LYS A 467 -2.74 15.73 13.31
C LYS A 467 -3.33 16.85 12.45
N LYS A 468 -3.11 16.80 11.14
CA LYS A 468 -3.60 17.80 10.17
C LYS A 468 -5.11 17.78 9.90
N ASN A 469 -5.78 16.66 10.18
CA ASN A 469 -7.21 16.50 9.96
C ASN A 469 -8.03 16.84 11.23
N LEU A 470 -7.33 17.15 12.33
CA LEU A 470 -7.94 17.46 13.62
C LEU A 470 -8.99 18.57 13.47
N ILE A 471 -10.20 18.28 13.90
CA ILE A 471 -11.29 19.24 13.99
C ILE A 471 -11.26 19.85 15.40
N ILE A 472 -11.00 21.15 15.47
CA ILE A 472 -11.11 21.89 16.72
C ILE A 472 -12.48 22.55 16.76
N LEU A 473 -13.34 22.06 17.63
CA LEU A 473 -14.70 22.59 17.81
C LEU A 473 -14.68 23.97 18.48
N SER A 474 -15.75 24.73 18.33
CA SER A 474 -15.89 26.06 18.95
C SER A 474 -15.79 26.07 20.48
N ASN A 475 -16.00 24.93 21.14
CA ASN A 475 -15.82 24.74 22.58
C ASN A 475 -14.40 24.26 22.96
N GLY A 476 -13.45 24.29 22.02
CA GLY A 476 -12.06 23.86 22.23
C GLY A 476 -11.83 22.35 22.22
N LYS A 477 -12.86 21.51 22.02
CA LYS A 477 -12.68 20.06 21.98
C LYS A 477 -12.13 19.60 20.63
N ASN A 478 -11.19 18.68 20.70
CA ASN A 478 -10.55 18.06 19.56
C ASN A 478 -11.33 16.81 19.12
N VAL A 479 -11.56 16.67 17.81
CA VAL A 479 -12.23 15.52 17.21
C VAL A 479 -11.44 15.04 16.01
N TYR A 480 -11.09 13.76 15.99
CA TYR A 480 -10.46 13.12 14.84
C TYR A 480 -11.55 12.62 13.89
N PRO A 481 -11.64 13.14 12.66
CA PRO A 481 -12.70 12.77 11.73
C PRO A 481 -12.66 11.29 11.34
N GLU A 482 -11.47 10.70 11.33
CA GLU A 482 -11.27 9.28 10.97
C GLU A 482 -12.04 8.34 11.91
N GLU A 483 -12.13 8.69 13.18
CA GLU A 483 -12.91 7.90 14.15
C GLU A 483 -14.40 7.90 13.81
N ILE A 484 -14.94 9.04 13.43
CA ILE A 484 -16.37 9.16 13.07
C ILE A 484 -16.61 8.47 11.73
N GLU A 485 -15.69 8.58 10.78
CA GLU A 485 -15.76 7.89 9.48
C GLU A 485 -15.76 6.37 9.64
N GLU A 486 -15.02 5.83 10.62
CA GLU A 486 -15.07 4.41 10.95
C GLU A 486 -16.47 3.99 11.41
N TYR A 487 -17.15 4.81 12.23
CA TYR A 487 -18.55 4.52 12.60
C TYR A 487 -19.49 4.59 11.39
N LEU A 488 -19.34 5.58 10.52
CA LEU A 488 -20.14 5.73 9.30
C LEU A 488 -19.95 4.56 8.34
N SER A 489 -18.73 4.02 8.22
CA SER A 489 -18.44 2.87 7.35
C SER A 489 -19.19 1.58 7.74
N ARG A 490 -19.70 1.52 8.97
CA ARG A 490 -20.50 0.39 9.46
C ARG A 490 -21.97 0.44 9.00
N ILE A 491 -22.41 1.58 8.45
CA ILE A 491 -23.76 1.77 7.93
C ILE A 491 -23.79 1.25 6.49
N PRO A 492 -24.55 0.16 6.20
CA PRO A 492 -24.52 -0.48 4.87
C PRO A 492 -24.96 0.42 3.71
N ASP A 493 -25.75 1.45 4.01
CA ASP A 493 -26.29 2.39 3.03
C ASP A 493 -25.30 3.50 2.66
N ILE A 494 -24.17 3.59 3.37
CA ILE A 494 -23.09 4.52 3.09
C ILE A 494 -21.96 3.78 2.36
N GLN A 495 -21.66 4.22 1.14
CA GLN A 495 -20.53 3.68 0.39
C GLN A 495 -19.22 4.37 0.78
N GLU A 496 -19.26 5.71 0.89
CA GLU A 496 -18.09 6.52 1.24
C GLU A 496 -18.52 7.71 2.10
N SER A 497 -17.64 8.12 3.00
CA SER A 497 -17.86 9.30 3.82
C SER A 497 -16.55 10.07 4.06
N VAL A 498 -16.69 11.38 4.20
CA VAL A 498 -15.63 12.28 4.68
C VAL A 498 -16.24 13.18 5.74
N VAL A 499 -15.60 13.23 6.90
CA VAL A 499 -16.01 14.08 8.01
C VAL A 499 -15.09 15.30 8.10
N LEU A 500 -15.71 16.47 8.25
CA LEU A 500 -15.02 17.78 8.29
C LEU A 500 -15.58 18.65 9.42
N GLY A 501 -14.77 19.57 9.91
CA GLY A 501 -15.24 20.69 10.72
C GLY A 501 -15.69 21.83 9.80
N ARG A 502 -16.97 22.17 9.78
CA ARG A 502 -17.51 23.32 9.02
C ARG A 502 -18.22 24.29 9.92
N LYS A 503 -18.20 25.58 9.55
CA LYS A 503 -18.96 26.60 10.27
C LYS A 503 -20.43 26.51 9.92
N ASN A 504 -21.28 26.37 10.94
CA ASN A 504 -22.74 26.41 10.78
C ASN A 504 -23.21 27.87 10.55
N ALA A 505 -24.53 28.07 10.40
CA ALA A 505 -25.14 29.39 10.21
C ALA A 505 -24.87 30.37 11.36
N GLN A 506 -24.52 29.86 12.55
CA GLN A 506 -24.17 30.66 13.73
C GLN A 506 -22.66 30.97 13.82
N GLY A 507 -21.85 30.47 12.86
CA GLY A 507 -20.40 30.65 12.83
C GLY A 507 -19.62 29.65 13.71
N GLU A 508 -20.28 28.68 14.30
CA GLU A 508 -19.65 27.65 15.15
C GLU A 508 -19.12 26.52 14.30
N VAL A 509 -17.93 26.00 14.63
CA VAL A 509 -17.39 24.81 13.98
C VAL A 509 -18.15 23.57 14.48
N VAL A 510 -18.80 22.89 13.56
CA VAL A 510 -19.59 21.67 13.81
C VAL A 510 -19.08 20.52 12.96
N ILE A 511 -19.35 19.31 13.40
CA ILE A 511 -19.00 18.09 12.67
C ILE A 511 -19.99 17.91 11.53
N THR A 512 -19.51 17.97 10.31
CA THR A 512 -20.27 17.80 9.07
C THR A 512 -19.82 16.53 8.37
N ALA A 513 -20.75 15.63 8.03
CA ALA A 513 -20.48 14.43 7.25
C ALA A 513 -20.91 14.62 5.78
N LEU A 514 -19.93 14.51 4.87
CA LEU A 514 -20.18 14.40 3.44
C LEU A 514 -20.30 12.91 3.10
N ILE A 515 -21.39 12.50 2.46
CA ILE A 515 -21.72 11.09 2.26
C ILE A 515 -22.02 10.81 0.80
N TYR A 516 -21.40 9.78 0.27
CA TYR A 516 -21.81 9.14 -0.96
C TYR A 516 -22.57 7.85 -0.59
N ALA A 517 -23.86 7.82 -0.91
CA ALA A 517 -24.74 6.69 -0.61
C ALA A 517 -24.43 5.50 -1.54
N ASP A 518 -24.70 4.27 -1.07
CA ASP A 518 -24.53 3.07 -1.91
C ASP A 518 -25.58 3.04 -3.04
N PRO A 519 -25.19 3.26 -4.30
CA PRO A 519 -26.14 3.36 -5.41
C PRO A 519 -26.93 2.08 -5.65
N THR A 520 -26.41 0.93 -5.23
CA THR A 520 -27.12 -0.36 -5.41
C THR A 520 -28.28 -0.52 -4.44
N ARG A 521 -28.26 0.19 -3.32
CA ARG A 521 -29.31 0.17 -2.30
C ARG A 521 -30.37 1.24 -2.51
N PHE A 522 -30.01 2.28 -3.26
CA PHE A 522 -30.87 3.42 -3.53
C PHE A 522 -31.24 3.55 -5.02
N GLU A 523 -31.16 2.46 -5.77
CA GLU A 523 -31.55 2.47 -7.18
C GLU A 523 -33.00 2.95 -7.36
N GLY A 524 -33.17 4.00 -8.18
CA GLY A 524 -34.47 4.59 -8.45
C GLY A 524 -35.08 5.46 -7.35
N LYS A 525 -34.32 5.78 -6.29
CA LYS A 525 -34.78 6.62 -5.19
C LYS A 525 -34.41 8.08 -5.38
N GLU A 526 -35.29 8.98 -4.96
CA GLU A 526 -35.04 10.42 -4.98
C GLU A 526 -34.06 10.85 -3.88
N LYS A 527 -33.27 11.89 -4.15
CA LYS A 527 -32.25 12.43 -3.24
C LYS A 527 -32.80 12.76 -1.84
N ALA A 528 -34.03 13.24 -1.77
CA ALA A 528 -34.70 13.54 -0.49
C ALA A 528 -34.95 12.25 0.33
N GLU A 529 -35.35 11.14 -0.31
CA GLU A 529 -35.57 9.86 0.37
C GLU A 529 -34.25 9.27 0.87
N ILE A 530 -33.19 9.38 0.06
CA ILE A 530 -31.84 8.97 0.45
C ILE A 530 -31.38 9.76 1.68
N PHE A 531 -31.54 11.08 1.64
CA PHE A 531 -31.18 11.95 2.75
C PHE A 531 -31.88 11.59 4.05
N GLU A 532 -33.23 11.43 4.05
CA GLU A 532 -33.98 11.09 5.25
C GLU A 532 -33.63 9.71 5.79
N THR A 533 -33.36 8.73 4.92
CA THR A 533 -32.92 7.40 5.33
C THR A 533 -31.57 7.45 6.05
N ILE A 534 -30.57 8.09 5.44
CA ILE A 534 -29.22 8.22 6.03
C ILE A 534 -29.25 9.07 7.30
N LYS A 535 -30.02 10.14 7.31
CA LYS A 535 -30.19 11.01 8.48
C LYS A 535 -30.77 10.24 9.68
N ALA A 536 -31.75 9.36 9.47
CA ALA A 536 -32.28 8.52 10.53
C ALA A 536 -31.22 7.60 11.12
N GLN A 537 -30.42 6.95 10.27
CA GLN A 537 -29.32 6.07 10.70
C GLN A 537 -28.21 6.83 11.46
N ILE A 538 -27.86 8.02 10.99
CA ILE A 538 -26.88 8.88 11.68
C ILE A 538 -27.45 9.39 13.00
N THR A 539 -28.75 9.66 13.08
CA THR A 539 -29.41 10.02 14.33
C THR A 539 -29.30 8.91 15.37
N ASP A 540 -29.46 7.64 14.93
CA ASP A 540 -29.28 6.48 15.80
C ASP A 540 -27.79 6.29 16.19
N LEU A 541 -26.85 6.48 15.27
CA LEU A 541 -25.43 6.48 15.56
C LEU A 541 -25.07 7.55 16.60
N ASN A 542 -25.58 8.77 16.44
CA ASN A 542 -25.32 9.89 17.35
C ASN A 542 -25.74 9.59 18.81
N LYS A 543 -26.74 8.72 19.04
CA LYS A 543 -27.12 8.31 20.39
C LYS A 543 -26.02 7.52 21.12
N THR A 544 -25.11 6.91 20.35
CA THR A 544 -23.99 6.12 20.87
C THR A 544 -22.72 6.95 21.04
N LEU A 545 -22.66 8.15 20.46
CA LEU A 545 -21.50 9.02 20.47
C LEU A 545 -21.59 10.07 21.59
N PRO A 546 -20.43 10.43 22.19
CA PRO A 546 -20.35 11.59 23.08
C PRO A 546 -20.88 12.85 22.37
N ALA A 547 -21.51 13.75 23.12
CA ALA A 547 -22.19 14.93 22.56
C ALA A 547 -21.30 15.79 21.63
N PHE A 548 -20.00 15.87 21.93
CA PHE A 548 -19.04 16.65 21.14
C PHE A 548 -18.55 15.92 19.87
N LYS A 549 -18.75 14.59 19.76
CA LYS A 549 -18.43 13.79 18.56
C LYS A 549 -19.65 13.59 17.64
N GLN A 550 -20.82 14.13 18.00
CA GLN A 550 -22.04 13.94 17.21
C GLN A 550 -22.00 14.72 15.89
N ILE A 551 -22.40 14.06 14.81
CA ILE A 551 -22.56 14.66 13.49
C ILE A 551 -23.74 15.61 13.53
N ARG A 552 -23.53 16.89 13.20
CA ARG A 552 -24.53 17.95 13.25
C ARG A 552 -25.11 18.27 11.88
N GLU A 553 -24.30 18.14 10.84
CA GLU A 553 -24.70 18.42 9.47
C GLU A 553 -24.36 17.26 8.56
N ILE A 554 -25.21 17.02 7.57
CA ILE A 554 -25.11 15.92 6.60
C ILE A 554 -25.28 16.50 5.20
N GLU A 555 -24.36 16.15 4.30
CA GLU A 555 -24.42 16.50 2.89
C GLU A 555 -24.35 15.23 2.05
N ILE A 556 -25.39 14.96 1.22
CA ILE A 556 -25.40 13.82 0.31
C ILE A 556 -24.78 14.24 -1.02
N ARG A 557 -23.76 13.52 -1.44
CA ARG A 557 -23.05 13.71 -2.71
C ARG A 557 -23.70 12.89 -3.82
N ASP A 558 -23.68 13.43 -5.02
CA ASP A 558 -24.19 12.76 -6.22
C ASP A 558 -23.14 11.85 -6.88
N THR A 559 -21.85 12.04 -6.55
CA THR A 559 -20.73 11.30 -7.13
C THR A 559 -19.76 10.83 -6.06
N GLU A 560 -19.03 9.75 -6.36
CA GLU A 560 -17.93 9.27 -5.54
C GLU A 560 -16.89 10.37 -5.26
N PHE A 561 -16.16 10.19 -4.16
CA PHE A 561 -15.00 11.04 -3.90
C PHE A 561 -13.85 10.71 -4.86
N GLU A 562 -13.08 11.74 -5.26
CA GLU A 562 -11.84 11.51 -5.96
C GLU A 562 -10.84 10.73 -5.09
N LYS A 563 -10.20 9.73 -5.68
CA LYS A 563 -9.26 8.84 -5.00
C LYS A 563 -7.89 8.86 -5.65
N THR A 564 -6.89 8.49 -4.87
CA THR A 564 -5.56 8.17 -5.38
C THR A 564 -5.57 6.81 -6.08
N THR A 565 -4.50 6.44 -6.77
CA THR A 565 -4.29 5.10 -7.34
C THR A 565 -4.33 4.00 -6.27
N SER A 566 -3.91 4.29 -5.04
CA SER A 566 -4.10 3.42 -3.87
C SER A 566 -5.50 3.47 -3.26
N ARG A 567 -6.47 4.11 -3.95
CA ARG A 567 -7.88 4.21 -3.57
C ARG A 567 -8.18 4.98 -2.28
N LYS A 568 -7.26 5.81 -1.80
CA LYS A 568 -7.51 6.75 -0.70
C LYS A 568 -8.24 8.00 -1.20
N ILE A 569 -9.23 8.47 -0.45
CA ILE A 569 -9.96 9.69 -0.77
C ILE A 569 -9.03 10.91 -0.70
N LYS A 570 -9.04 11.74 -1.74
CA LYS A 570 -8.30 13.01 -1.82
C LYS A 570 -9.02 14.08 -1.00
N ARG A 571 -8.85 14.08 0.34
CA ARG A 571 -9.54 15.00 1.26
C ARG A 571 -9.38 16.48 0.89
N PHE A 572 -8.20 16.88 0.39
CA PHE A 572 -7.93 18.27 -0.01
C PHE A 572 -8.81 18.79 -1.16
N LYS A 573 -9.54 17.89 -1.85
CA LYS A 573 -10.51 18.26 -2.89
C LYS A 573 -11.90 18.57 -2.34
N VAL A 574 -12.14 18.30 -1.06
CA VAL A 574 -13.46 18.49 -0.41
C VAL A 574 -13.41 19.37 0.85
N MET A 575 -12.21 19.78 1.25
CA MET A 575 -11.97 20.74 2.34
C MET A 575 -12.33 22.16 1.94
#